data_53da880177fe12c62524ee284dd48d05
#
_entry.id   53da880177fe12c62524ee284dd48d05
#
_cell.length_a   1.000
_cell.length_b   1.000
_cell.length_c   1.000
_cell.angle_alpha   90.00
_cell.angle_beta   90.00
_cell.angle_gamma   90.00
#
_symmetry.space_group_name_H-M   'P 1'
#
loop_
_entity.id
_entity.type
_entity.pdbx_description
1 polymer ?
#
loop_
_entity_poly.entity_id
_entity_poly.type
_entity_poly.pdbx_seq_one_letter_code
_entity_poly.pdbx_strand_id
1 'polypeptide(L)'
;MPRTLNRRALLAAAASLPVLAGVAGCSGGSTAAGGTQQLVWSTFGVGTGTYNDLAAVANTLTQKTGRQIRLMTSDTGIGRLAPLINGTAQYSRTGDEYYYAFEGNDEYCSEQWGPQALRLVWTPPGNYGVLVRKDSGIETVADLKGRKFPKLIASTSINRKMEAILNYGGLTGKDVQMVDVTYSGQIEALKTGQIDTLYQNVVGANVSELASQYPIRWLDLGGGTPAQYATWKELAPMVKPGEFSKGAGLAKGETAVNMQYTIPVVARADRPHEEVASLVADMDRYYPDYKDTTPDAHRFGADQIQLTPLVIPFHDAMVEFLERKGRWSKDLQTRQDALLERERRMHEAWPAFWQDHKDQEDPKSARKEWVDWKKANLPELPETPGTLPGASSTTAPSGGHA
;
A
#
# COMPACT_ATOMS: atom_id res chain seq x y z
N MET A 1 -48.37 1.64 -43.07
CA MET A 1 -49.44 2.56 -42.63
C MET A 1 -49.34 2.71 -41.12
N PRO A 2 -49.18 3.92 -40.64
CA PRO A 2 -48.90 4.23 -39.23
C PRO A 2 -50.24 4.48 -38.49
N ARG A 3 -50.24 4.23 -37.18
CA ARG A 3 -51.19 4.83 -36.28
C ARG A 3 -50.50 5.43 -35.07
N THR A 4 -50.42 6.73 -35.16
CA THR A 4 -50.18 7.70 -34.08
C THR A 4 -51.36 7.67 -33.10
N LEU A 5 -51.13 7.68 -31.81
CA LEU A 5 -52.09 8.12 -30.81
C LEU A 5 -51.47 9.11 -29.84
N ASN A 6 -52.23 10.17 -29.72
CA ASN A 6 -52.00 11.50 -29.25
C ASN A 6 -51.83 11.63 -27.75
N ARG A 7 -51.05 12.64 -27.41
CA ARG A 7 -51.04 13.32 -26.10
C ARG A 7 -52.33 14.08 -25.86
N ARG A 8 -52.73 14.19 -24.63
CA ARG A 8 -53.33 15.31 -23.91
C ARG A 8 -54.50 14.94 -23.02
N ALA A 9 -54.39 15.49 -21.82
CA ALA A 9 -55.39 16.00 -20.92
C ALA A 9 -56.01 15.03 -19.90
N LEU A 10 -55.77 15.32 -18.64
CA LEU A 10 -56.80 15.85 -17.80
C LEU A 10 -56.25 16.42 -16.49
N LEU A 11 -56.70 17.62 -16.25
CA LEU A 11 -56.47 18.52 -15.14
C LEU A 11 -57.27 18.14 -13.89
N ALA A 12 -56.71 18.47 -12.72
CA ALA A 12 -57.29 19.10 -11.55
C ALA A 12 -58.40 18.42 -10.76
N ALA A 13 -58.10 18.14 -9.48
CA ALA A 13 -59.02 18.41 -8.38
C ALA A 13 -58.22 18.78 -7.13
N ALA A 14 -58.40 20.02 -6.71
CA ALA A 14 -57.97 20.56 -5.42
C ALA A 14 -59.10 20.33 -4.39
N ALA A 15 -58.75 19.93 -3.17
CA ALA A 15 -59.58 20.14 -1.99
C ALA A 15 -58.75 20.08 -0.70
N SER A 16 -58.49 21.27 -0.17
CA SER A 16 -58.70 21.79 1.22
C SER A 16 -58.30 20.96 2.44
N LEU A 17 -57.41 21.63 3.21
CA LEU A 17 -56.97 21.44 4.60
C LEU A 17 -58.10 21.34 5.63
N PRO A 18 -57.80 20.83 6.85
CA PRO A 18 -57.66 21.78 7.93
C PRO A 18 -56.39 21.63 8.77
N VAL A 19 -55.88 22.80 9.19
CA VAL A 19 -54.89 23.05 10.23
C VAL A 19 -55.49 22.71 11.59
N LEU A 20 -54.73 21.93 12.39
CA LEU A 20 -54.93 21.88 13.83
C LEU A 20 -53.55 22.11 14.50
N ALA A 21 -53.39 23.26 15.08
CA ALA A 21 -52.34 23.61 15.96
C ALA A 21 -52.49 22.90 17.29
N GLY A 22 -51.44 22.24 17.74
CA GLY A 22 -51.31 21.70 19.08
C GLY A 22 -49.89 21.97 19.59
N VAL A 23 -49.74 23.04 20.36
CA VAL A 23 -48.53 23.34 21.14
C VAL A 23 -48.57 22.51 22.40
N ALA A 24 -47.55 21.66 22.60
CA ALA A 24 -47.13 21.28 23.93
C ALA A 24 -45.63 20.88 23.87
N GLY A 25 -44.80 21.69 24.50
CA GLY A 25 -43.39 21.40 24.66
C GLY A 25 -43.15 20.24 25.61
N CYS A 26 -42.06 19.49 25.32
CA CYS A 26 -41.29 18.82 26.35
C CYS A 26 -39.83 18.83 25.88
N SER A 27 -39.05 19.57 26.65
CA SER A 27 -37.61 19.45 26.72
C SER A 27 -37.21 17.99 27.05
N GLY A 28 -36.33 17.42 26.32
CA GLY A 28 -35.79 16.14 26.72
C GLY A 28 -34.94 15.50 25.63
N GLY A 29 -33.65 15.60 25.77
CA GLY A 29 -32.71 14.59 25.32
C GLY A 29 -32.57 14.46 23.81
N SER A 30 -31.62 15.15 23.23
CA SER A 30 -30.97 14.73 21.99
C SER A 30 -30.34 13.37 22.21
N THR A 31 -31.11 12.31 22.09
CA THR A 31 -30.54 11.01 21.75
C THR A 31 -30.00 11.17 20.32
N ALA A 32 -28.70 11.44 20.24
CA ALA A 32 -28.00 11.19 19.00
C ALA A 32 -28.33 9.75 18.59
N ALA A 33 -29.20 9.63 17.60
CA ALA A 33 -29.35 8.39 16.86
C ALA A 33 -27.97 8.15 16.24
N GLY A 34 -27.15 7.36 16.92
CA GLY A 34 -25.90 6.84 16.42
C GLY A 34 -26.21 5.92 15.27
N GLY A 35 -26.46 6.51 14.10
CA GLY A 35 -26.39 5.78 12.87
C GLY A 35 -24.99 5.19 12.80
N THR A 36 -24.90 3.87 12.79
CA THR A 36 -23.64 3.15 12.59
C THR A 36 -23.04 3.65 11.28
N GLN A 37 -22.06 4.55 11.39
CA GLN A 37 -21.41 5.11 10.23
C GLN A 37 -20.75 3.98 9.46
N GLN A 38 -21.20 3.76 8.21
CA GLN A 38 -20.60 2.77 7.34
C GLN A 38 -19.21 3.22 6.98
N LEU A 39 -18.22 2.42 7.35
CA LEU A 39 -16.83 2.60 6.92
C LEU A 39 -16.62 1.88 5.59
N VAL A 40 -15.96 2.54 4.67
CA VAL A 40 -15.52 1.95 3.40
C VAL A 40 -14.00 1.86 3.41
N TRP A 41 -13.48 0.67 3.18
CA TRP A 41 -12.04 0.41 3.07
C TRP A 41 -11.73 -0.07 1.66
N SER A 42 -10.82 0.59 0.96
CA SER A 42 -10.33 0.11 -0.33
C SER A 42 -9.18 -0.87 -0.15
N THR A 43 -9.07 -1.86 -1.06
CA THR A 43 -8.04 -2.90 -0.98
C THR A 43 -7.85 -3.62 -2.32
N PHE A 44 -7.03 -4.65 -2.32
CA PHE A 44 -6.76 -5.53 -3.45
C PHE A 44 -7.96 -6.40 -3.84
N GLY A 45 -7.86 -7.04 -5.00
CA GLY A 45 -8.90 -7.93 -5.54
C GLY A 45 -9.20 -9.13 -4.64
N VAL A 46 -10.43 -9.61 -4.71
CA VAL A 46 -10.91 -10.80 -3.99
C VAL A 46 -10.00 -12.00 -4.30
N GLY A 47 -9.72 -12.82 -3.29
CA GLY A 47 -8.86 -14.03 -3.39
C GLY A 47 -7.37 -13.75 -3.18
N THR A 48 -6.93 -12.49 -3.17
CA THR A 48 -5.56 -12.17 -2.76
C THR A 48 -5.39 -12.34 -1.25
N GLY A 49 -4.20 -12.70 -0.77
CA GLY A 49 -3.89 -12.78 0.66
C GLY A 49 -4.20 -11.46 1.38
N THR A 50 -3.84 -10.33 0.76
CA THR A 50 -4.10 -8.99 1.29
C THR A 50 -5.59 -8.69 1.48
N TYR A 51 -6.43 -9.09 0.52
CA TYR A 51 -7.88 -8.99 0.67
C TYR A 51 -8.39 -9.87 1.81
N ASN A 52 -7.99 -11.15 1.82
CA ASN A 52 -8.48 -12.12 2.80
C ASN A 52 -8.18 -11.70 4.24
N ASP A 53 -6.96 -11.21 4.50
CA ASP A 53 -6.56 -10.73 5.83
C ASP A 53 -7.40 -9.50 6.25
N LEU A 54 -7.59 -8.54 5.33
CA LEU A 54 -8.40 -7.36 5.64
C LEU A 54 -9.87 -7.72 5.85
N ALA A 55 -10.39 -8.66 5.09
CA ALA A 55 -11.76 -9.16 5.24
C ALA A 55 -11.95 -9.84 6.61
N ALA A 56 -10.96 -10.60 7.08
CA ALA A 56 -10.97 -11.21 8.41
C ALA A 56 -11.06 -10.14 9.51
N VAL A 57 -10.22 -9.11 9.43
CA VAL A 57 -10.26 -7.96 10.36
C VAL A 57 -11.61 -7.26 10.28
N ALA A 58 -12.06 -6.87 9.09
CA ALA A 58 -13.31 -6.14 8.88
C ALA A 58 -14.54 -6.91 9.40
N ASN A 59 -14.62 -8.21 9.11
CA ASN A 59 -15.71 -9.07 9.59
C ASN A 59 -15.71 -9.18 11.12
N THR A 60 -14.54 -9.38 11.73
CA THR A 60 -14.42 -9.45 13.19
C THR A 60 -14.83 -8.13 13.84
N LEU A 61 -14.33 -6.99 13.34
CA LEU A 61 -14.73 -5.69 13.86
C LEU A 61 -16.22 -5.43 13.70
N THR A 62 -16.80 -5.80 12.56
CA THR A 62 -18.26 -5.70 12.34
C THR A 62 -19.03 -6.49 13.36
N GLN A 63 -18.65 -7.75 13.63
CA GLN A 63 -19.34 -8.62 14.58
C GLN A 63 -19.17 -8.16 16.05
N LYS A 64 -17.99 -7.68 16.41
CA LYS A 64 -17.66 -7.34 17.82
C LYS A 64 -18.09 -5.92 18.20
N THR A 65 -18.12 -4.99 17.27
CA THR A 65 -18.35 -3.56 17.56
C THR A 65 -19.61 -2.99 16.92
N GLY A 66 -20.24 -3.73 15.98
CA GLY A 66 -21.35 -3.23 15.19
C GLY A 66 -20.96 -2.27 14.07
N ARG A 67 -19.66 -1.96 13.88
CA ARG A 67 -19.18 -1.13 12.76
C ARG A 67 -19.53 -1.80 11.45
N GLN A 68 -20.17 -1.08 10.55
CA GLN A 68 -20.43 -1.59 9.20
C GLN A 68 -19.23 -1.28 8.32
N ILE A 69 -18.41 -2.30 8.00
CA ILE A 69 -17.21 -2.13 7.16
C ILE A 69 -17.45 -2.77 5.80
N ARG A 70 -17.42 -1.95 4.75
CA ARG A 70 -17.52 -2.38 3.36
C ARG A 70 -16.14 -2.35 2.71
N LEU A 71 -15.78 -3.43 2.00
CA LEU A 71 -14.56 -3.48 1.21
C LEU A 71 -14.83 -3.10 -0.25
N MET A 72 -14.01 -2.20 -0.80
CA MET A 72 -13.95 -1.85 -2.22
C MET A 72 -12.65 -2.41 -2.79
N THR A 73 -12.71 -3.13 -3.90
CA THR A 73 -11.53 -3.80 -4.46
C THR A 73 -11.06 -3.16 -5.76
N SER A 74 -9.74 -3.15 -5.97
CA SER A 74 -9.12 -2.78 -7.24
C SER A 74 -7.78 -3.48 -7.43
N ASP A 75 -7.48 -3.90 -8.66
CA ASP A 75 -6.18 -4.48 -9.04
C ASP A 75 -5.11 -3.41 -9.31
N THR A 76 -5.49 -2.13 -9.42
CA THR A 76 -4.55 -1.04 -9.72
C THR A 76 -4.26 -0.17 -8.49
N GLY A 77 -3.04 0.41 -8.42
CA GLY A 77 -2.64 1.31 -7.34
C GLY A 77 -3.53 2.53 -7.25
N ILE A 78 -3.76 3.21 -8.36
CA ILE A 78 -4.66 4.37 -8.43
C ILE A 78 -6.08 3.98 -7.98
N GLY A 79 -6.60 2.84 -8.46
CA GLY A 79 -7.95 2.38 -8.11
C GLY A 79 -8.11 2.06 -6.61
N ARG A 80 -7.02 1.74 -5.88
CA ARG A 80 -7.06 1.56 -4.43
C ARG A 80 -6.96 2.88 -3.67
N LEU A 81 -6.16 3.85 -4.14
CA LEU A 81 -5.99 5.13 -3.45
C LEU A 81 -7.03 6.18 -3.81
N ALA A 82 -7.51 6.23 -5.05
CA ALA A 82 -8.48 7.25 -5.47
C ALA A 82 -9.74 7.32 -4.57
N PRO A 83 -10.36 6.21 -4.12
CA PRO A 83 -11.48 6.27 -3.19
C PRO A 83 -11.13 6.91 -1.84
N LEU A 84 -9.88 6.75 -1.36
CA LEU A 84 -9.41 7.39 -0.14
C LEU A 84 -9.24 8.90 -0.34
N ILE A 85 -8.60 9.31 -1.44
CA ILE A 85 -8.30 10.72 -1.71
C ILE A 85 -9.58 11.53 -1.96
N ASN A 86 -10.54 10.97 -2.67
CA ASN A 86 -11.83 11.65 -2.93
C ASN A 86 -12.86 11.51 -1.78
N GLY A 87 -12.49 10.87 -0.67
CA GLY A 87 -13.34 10.72 0.52
C GLY A 87 -14.41 9.62 0.44
N THR A 88 -14.48 8.85 -0.67
CA THR A 88 -15.41 7.72 -0.80
C THR A 88 -15.04 6.58 0.15
N ALA A 89 -13.74 6.34 0.38
CA ALA A 89 -13.24 5.42 1.39
C ALA A 89 -12.60 6.21 2.55
N GLN A 90 -12.70 5.66 3.76
CA GLN A 90 -12.10 6.24 4.96
C GLN A 90 -10.69 5.72 5.20
N TYR A 91 -10.44 4.50 4.77
CA TYR A 91 -9.15 3.82 4.88
C TYR A 91 -8.84 3.08 3.58
N SER A 92 -7.57 2.85 3.33
CA SER A 92 -7.10 1.99 2.24
C SER A 92 -6.05 1.02 2.76
N ARG A 93 -6.21 -0.28 2.51
CA ARG A 93 -5.10 -1.23 2.60
C ARG A 93 -4.48 -1.33 1.23
N THR A 94 -3.40 -0.60 1.02
CA THR A 94 -2.79 -0.37 -0.30
C THR A 94 -1.33 -0.83 -0.31
N GLY A 95 -0.81 -1.12 -1.50
CA GLY A 95 0.63 -1.33 -1.69
C GLY A 95 1.40 -0.01 -1.54
N ASP A 96 2.62 0.02 -2.05
CA ASP A 96 3.50 1.19 -1.85
C ASP A 96 3.04 2.45 -2.61
N GLU A 97 1.89 2.38 -3.27
CA GLU A 97 1.20 3.53 -3.85
C GLU A 97 1.09 4.68 -2.83
N TYR A 98 0.94 4.35 -1.55
CA TYR A 98 0.88 5.34 -0.48
C TYR A 98 2.14 6.20 -0.40
N TYR A 99 3.31 5.63 -0.65
CA TYR A 99 4.58 6.35 -0.67
C TYR A 99 4.69 7.25 -1.90
N TYR A 100 4.41 6.71 -3.08
CA TYR A 100 4.50 7.49 -4.32
C TYR A 100 3.49 8.62 -4.35
N ALA A 101 2.29 8.41 -3.82
CA ALA A 101 1.28 9.46 -3.69
C ALA A 101 1.68 10.52 -2.65
N PHE A 102 2.24 10.12 -1.50
CA PHE A 102 2.76 11.06 -0.51
C PHE A 102 3.86 11.95 -1.09
N GLU A 103 4.76 11.38 -1.88
CA GLU A 103 5.86 12.08 -2.54
C GLU A 103 5.44 12.84 -3.81
N GLY A 104 4.23 12.60 -4.36
CA GLY A 104 3.83 13.11 -5.66
C GLY A 104 4.68 12.58 -6.81
N ASN A 105 5.15 11.33 -6.72
CA ASN A 105 6.03 10.71 -7.69
C ASN A 105 5.26 9.94 -8.78
N ASP A 106 5.92 9.63 -9.88
CA ASP A 106 5.43 8.80 -10.99
C ASP A 106 4.03 9.27 -11.48
N GLU A 107 3.01 8.41 -11.50
CA GLU A 107 1.65 8.75 -11.92
C GLU A 107 0.93 9.77 -11.01
N TYR A 108 1.45 9.97 -9.79
CA TYR A 108 0.93 10.95 -8.84
C TYR A 108 1.50 12.35 -9.06
N CYS A 109 2.51 12.52 -9.93
CA CYS A 109 2.97 13.81 -10.44
C CYS A 109 2.03 14.27 -11.56
N SER A 110 0.87 14.77 -11.20
CA SER A 110 -0.19 15.21 -12.12
C SER A 110 -1.12 16.24 -11.46
N GLU A 111 -1.93 16.93 -12.27
CA GLU A 111 -2.89 17.93 -11.81
C GLU A 111 -3.89 17.36 -10.77
N GLN A 112 -4.33 16.12 -10.99
CA GLN A 112 -5.35 15.48 -10.14
C GLN A 112 -4.79 15.00 -8.81
N TRP A 113 -3.47 14.83 -8.70
CA TRP A 113 -2.84 14.24 -7.53
C TRP A 113 -1.92 15.21 -6.81
N GLY A 114 -0.71 15.39 -7.26
CA GLY A 114 0.34 16.02 -6.48
C GLY A 114 0.68 15.22 -5.22
N PRO A 115 1.52 15.78 -4.33
CA PRO A 115 1.79 15.19 -3.02
C PRO A 115 0.51 15.06 -2.19
N GLN A 116 0.30 13.91 -1.54
CA GLN A 116 -0.90 13.62 -0.77
C GLN A 116 -0.59 13.51 0.72
N ALA A 117 -1.36 14.17 1.56
CA ALA A 117 -1.25 14.07 3.01
C ALA A 117 -1.85 12.75 3.52
N LEU A 118 -1.02 11.70 3.56
CA LEU A 118 -1.38 10.35 3.99
C LEU A 118 -0.73 9.99 5.32
N ARG A 119 -1.40 9.12 6.09
CA ARG A 119 -0.93 8.63 7.39
C ARG A 119 -1.02 7.13 7.47
N LEU A 120 0.03 6.49 8.02
CA LEU A 120 0.00 5.08 8.39
C LEU A 120 -0.89 4.88 9.62
N VAL A 121 -1.81 3.92 9.54
CA VAL A 121 -2.71 3.56 10.65
C VAL A 121 -2.36 2.18 11.20
N TRP A 122 -2.06 1.19 10.34
CA TRP A 122 -1.66 -0.15 10.76
C TRP A 122 -0.72 -0.76 9.74
N THR A 123 0.41 -1.30 10.16
CA THR A 123 1.51 -1.70 9.28
C THR A 123 1.93 -3.16 9.48
N PRO A 124 1.06 -4.14 9.12
CA PRO A 124 1.43 -5.54 9.21
C PRO A 124 2.56 -5.85 8.24
N PRO A 125 3.64 -6.54 8.67
CA PRO A 125 4.72 -6.93 7.78
C PRO A 125 4.28 -8.06 6.85
N GLY A 126 4.85 -8.10 5.66
CA GLY A 126 4.67 -9.18 4.70
C GLY A 126 5.95 -9.47 3.95
N ASN A 127 6.11 -10.71 3.48
CA ASN A 127 7.17 -11.08 2.57
C ASN A 127 6.60 -11.23 1.17
N TYR A 128 7.28 -10.63 0.20
CA TYR A 128 6.89 -10.61 -1.20
C TYR A 128 8.12 -10.85 -2.06
N GLY A 129 7.95 -11.58 -3.13
CA GLY A 129 9.09 -11.86 -3.97
C GLY A 129 8.73 -12.45 -5.30
N VAL A 130 9.76 -12.79 -6.04
CA VAL A 130 9.66 -13.48 -7.33
C VAL A 130 9.78 -14.97 -7.13
N LEU A 131 8.91 -15.71 -7.79
CA LEU A 131 8.98 -17.15 -7.87
C LEU A 131 8.98 -17.62 -9.32
N VAL A 132 9.50 -18.83 -9.51
CA VAL A 132 9.56 -19.55 -10.78
C VAL A 132 9.08 -20.98 -10.59
N ARG A 133 8.78 -21.68 -11.67
CA ARG A 133 8.62 -23.13 -11.63
C ARG A 133 10.01 -23.79 -11.47
N LYS A 134 10.12 -24.83 -10.64
CA LYS A 134 11.39 -25.56 -10.44
C LYS A 134 11.91 -26.21 -11.73
N ASP A 135 11.01 -26.58 -12.64
CA ASP A 135 11.36 -27.17 -13.94
C ASP A 135 11.80 -26.15 -15.01
N SER A 136 11.80 -24.84 -14.70
CA SER A 136 12.22 -23.78 -15.63
C SER A 136 13.73 -23.69 -15.84
N GLY A 137 14.54 -24.30 -14.97
CA GLY A 137 15.99 -24.15 -14.95
C GLY A 137 16.49 -22.79 -14.41
N ILE A 138 15.60 -21.96 -13.87
CA ILE A 138 15.93 -20.67 -13.26
C ILE A 138 16.18 -20.90 -11.76
N GLU A 139 17.37 -20.57 -11.26
CA GLU A 139 17.76 -20.77 -9.87
C GLU A 139 18.04 -19.46 -9.13
N THR A 140 18.52 -18.46 -9.86
CA THR A 140 18.90 -17.14 -9.34
C THR A 140 18.24 -16.04 -10.17
N VAL A 141 18.30 -14.80 -9.67
CA VAL A 141 17.80 -13.64 -10.44
C VAL A 141 18.60 -13.44 -11.73
N ALA A 142 19.90 -13.77 -11.76
CA ALA A 142 20.72 -13.64 -12.96
C ALA A 142 20.24 -14.56 -14.10
N ASP A 143 19.63 -15.71 -13.79
CA ASP A 143 19.09 -16.64 -14.77
C ASP A 143 17.80 -16.14 -15.46
N LEU A 144 17.26 -15.02 -15.01
CA LEU A 144 16.14 -14.34 -15.67
C LEU A 144 16.55 -13.67 -16.98
N LYS A 145 17.84 -13.58 -17.30
CA LYS A 145 18.30 -13.01 -18.57
C LYS A 145 17.66 -13.70 -19.76
N GLY A 146 17.03 -12.92 -20.65
CA GLY A 146 16.30 -13.42 -21.82
C GLY A 146 14.95 -14.08 -21.52
N ARG A 147 14.55 -14.19 -20.27
CA ARG A 147 13.27 -14.81 -19.85
C ARG A 147 12.11 -13.83 -19.95
N LYS A 148 10.90 -14.35 -20.01
CA LYS A 148 9.65 -13.59 -20.00
C LYS A 148 9.36 -13.10 -18.59
N PHE A 149 9.52 -11.80 -18.37
CA PHE A 149 9.38 -11.14 -17.07
C PHE A 149 8.09 -10.33 -17.03
N PRO A 150 7.28 -10.39 -15.96
CA PRO A 150 6.04 -9.65 -15.88
C PRO A 150 6.28 -8.15 -15.76
N LYS A 151 5.45 -7.37 -16.48
CA LYS A 151 5.27 -5.94 -16.26
C LYS A 151 3.82 -5.72 -15.86
N LEU A 152 3.60 -5.29 -14.64
CA LEU A 152 2.25 -5.17 -14.09
C LEU A 152 1.57 -3.91 -14.60
N ILE A 153 0.41 -4.10 -15.24
CA ILE A 153 -0.39 -3.01 -15.78
C ILE A 153 -0.88 -2.11 -14.63
N ALA A 154 -0.67 -0.80 -14.76
CA ALA A 154 -1.07 0.22 -13.78
C ALA A 154 -0.66 -0.08 -12.33
N SER A 155 0.54 -0.63 -12.14
CA SER A 155 1.13 -0.97 -10.84
C SER A 155 2.59 -0.53 -10.76
N THR A 156 2.84 0.78 -10.88
CA THR A 156 4.19 1.36 -10.89
C THR A 156 4.99 0.97 -9.66
N SER A 157 4.38 0.97 -8.49
CA SER A 157 5.03 0.60 -7.22
C SER A 157 5.61 -0.82 -7.24
N ILE A 158 4.86 -1.79 -7.78
CA ILE A 158 5.36 -3.17 -7.90
C ILE A 158 6.42 -3.28 -8.99
N ASN A 159 6.23 -2.57 -10.11
CA ASN A 159 7.22 -2.56 -11.19
C ASN A 159 8.57 -1.99 -10.72
N ARG A 160 8.58 -0.97 -9.86
CA ARG A 160 9.81 -0.45 -9.23
C ARG A 160 10.51 -1.50 -8.36
N LYS A 161 9.76 -2.28 -7.57
CA LYS A 161 10.32 -3.39 -6.79
C LYS A 161 10.90 -4.49 -7.69
N MET A 162 10.19 -4.83 -8.76
CA MET A 162 10.67 -5.82 -9.72
C MET A 162 11.93 -5.34 -10.47
N GLU A 163 12.01 -4.04 -10.78
CA GLU A 163 13.23 -3.42 -11.31
C GLU A 163 14.39 -3.53 -10.30
N ALA A 164 14.13 -3.26 -9.02
CA ALA A 164 15.13 -3.42 -7.95
C ALA A 164 15.59 -4.89 -7.81
N ILE A 165 14.71 -5.87 -8.01
CA ILE A 165 15.06 -7.29 -8.02
C ILE A 165 15.94 -7.62 -9.23
N LEU A 166 15.60 -7.15 -10.43
CA LEU A 166 16.45 -7.34 -11.61
C LEU A 166 17.85 -6.75 -11.38
N ASN A 167 17.93 -5.52 -10.85
CA ASN A 167 19.21 -4.85 -10.55
C ASN A 167 20.03 -5.63 -9.50
N TYR A 168 19.38 -6.27 -8.53
CA TYR A 168 20.04 -7.15 -7.57
C TYR A 168 20.78 -8.30 -8.28
N GLY A 169 20.18 -8.85 -9.34
CA GLY A 169 20.81 -9.89 -10.19
C GLY A 169 21.75 -9.35 -11.28
N GLY A 170 22.05 -8.04 -11.29
CA GLY A 170 22.86 -7.43 -12.34
C GLY A 170 22.14 -7.26 -13.69
N LEU A 171 20.82 -7.33 -13.69
CA LEU A 171 19.98 -7.20 -14.87
C LEU A 171 19.19 -5.90 -14.87
N THR A 172 18.72 -5.52 -16.05
CA THR A 172 17.79 -4.40 -16.26
C THR A 172 16.58 -4.89 -17.05
N GLY A 173 15.56 -4.04 -17.21
CA GLY A 173 14.41 -4.36 -18.05
C GLY A 173 14.75 -4.63 -19.53
N LYS A 174 15.97 -4.26 -19.98
CA LYS A 174 16.45 -4.55 -21.33
C LYS A 174 17.02 -5.98 -21.50
N ASP A 175 17.35 -6.61 -20.39
CA ASP A 175 17.93 -7.96 -20.35
C ASP A 175 16.87 -9.05 -20.30
N VAL A 176 15.58 -8.72 -20.19
CA VAL A 176 14.45 -9.63 -20.10
C VAL A 176 13.38 -9.28 -21.13
N GLN A 177 12.46 -10.21 -21.41
CA GLN A 177 11.31 -9.98 -22.28
C GLN A 177 10.13 -9.51 -21.42
N MET A 178 9.86 -8.19 -21.40
CA MET A 178 8.76 -7.63 -20.63
C MET A 178 7.40 -8.04 -21.21
N VAL A 179 6.52 -8.61 -20.38
CA VAL A 179 5.18 -9.08 -20.76
C VAL A 179 4.14 -8.37 -19.87
N ASP A 180 3.24 -7.63 -20.50
CA ASP A 180 2.16 -6.94 -19.77
C ASP A 180 1.15 -7.95 -19.23
N VAL A 181 0.94 -7.93 -17.90
CA VAL A 181 -0.03 -8.77 -17.19
C VAL A 181 -0.70 -7.99 -16.06
N THR A 182 -1.90 -8.39 -15.66
CA THR A 182 -2.52 -7.85 -14.44
C THR A 182 -1.95 -8.53 -13.19
N TYR A 183 -2.08 -7.89 -12.02
CA TYR A 183 -1.59 -8.49 -10.77
C TYR A 183 -2.25 -9.85 -10.49
N SER A 184 -3.56 -9.95 -10.64
CA SER A 184 -4.33 -11.19 -10.46
C SER A 184 -4.06 -12.23 -11.55
N GLY A 185 -3.74 -11.80 -12.76
CA GLY A 185 -3.53 -12.66 -13.92
C GLY A 185 -2.17 -13.40 -13.94
N GLN A 186 -1.23 -13.03 -13.07
CA GLN A 186 0.14 -13.59 -13.09
C GLN A 186 0.16 -15.12 -12.91
N ILE A 187 -0.71 -15.69 -12.07
CA ILE A 187 -0.75 -17.13 -11.80
C ILE A 187 -1.07 -17.90 -13.10
N GLU A 188 -2.10 -17.48 -13.81
CA GLU A 188 -2.49 -18.14 -15.06
C GLU A 188 -1.46 -17.91 -16.17
N ALA A 189 -0.87 -16.70 -16.23
CA ALA A 189 0.21 -16.41 -17.17
C ALA A 189 1.45 -17.29 -16.96
N LEU A 190 1.80 -17.61 -15.70
CA LEU A 190 2.89 -18.54 -15.39
C LEU A 190 2.52 -19.99 -15.76
N LYS A 191 1.29 -20.43 -15.46
CA LYS A 191 0.80 -21.78 -15.81
C LYS A 191 0.84 -22.01 -17.32
N THR A 192 0.45 -21.03 -18.11
CA THR A 192 0.40 -21.11 -19.59
C THR A 192 1.73 -20.80 -20.27
N GLY A 193 2.77 -20.44 -19.52
CA GLY A 193 4.08 -20.08 -20.07
C GLY A 193 4.10 -18.73 -20.78
N GLN A 194 3.11 -17.86 -20.52
CA GLN A 194 3.11 -16.48 -20.98
C GLN A 194 4.20 -15.66 -20.28
N ILE A 195 4.49 -15.98 -19.02
CA ILE A 195 5.62 -15.46 -18.23
C ILE A 195 6.40 -16.62 -17.62
N ASP A 196 7.68 -16.41 -17.31
CA ASP A 196 8.55 -17.42 -16.69
C ASP A 196 8.71 -17.22 -15.19
N THR A 197 8.32 -16.06 -14.68
CA THR A 197 8.35 -15.72 -13.25
C THR A 197 7.14 -14.84 -12.89
N LEU A 198 6.78 -14.77 -11.62
CA LEU A 198 5.75 -13.87 -11.10
C LEU A 198 6.19 -13.25 -9.78
N TYR A 199 5.53 -12.16 -9.38
CA TYR A 199 5.76 -11.46 -8.12
C TYR A 199 4.50 -11.50 -7.25
N GLN A 200 4.58 -12.12 -6.05
CA GLN A 200 3.43 -12.31 -5.17
C GLN A 200 3.83 -12.32 -3.68
N ASN A 201 2.80 -12.25 -2.82
CA ASN A 201 2.92 -12.58 -1.40
C ASN A 201 3.30 -14.06 -1.24
N VAL A 202 4.28 -14.34 -0.37
CA VAL A 202 4.83 -15.71 -0.23
C VAL A 202 3.84 -16.72 0.38
N VAL A 203 2.79 -16.25 1.06
CA VAL A 203 1.73 -17.09 1.67
C VAL A 203 0.35 -16.86 1.04
N GLY A 204 0.29 -16.21 -0.13
CA GLY A 204 -0.98 -15.98 -0.82
C GLY A 204 -1.72 -17.29 -1.14
N ALA A 205 -3.05 -17.30 -0.96
CA ALA A 205 -3.85 -18.51 -1.23
C ALA A 205 -3.71 -18.99 -2.69
N ASN A 206 -3.69 -18.07 -3.64
CA ASN A 206 -3.45 -18.30 -5.05
C ASN A 206 -2.06 -18.93 -5.33
N VAL A 207 -1.03 -18.51 -4.58
CA VAL A 207 0.32 -19.09 -4.70
C VAL A 207 0.38 -20.49 -4.06
N SER A 208 -0.33 -20.69 -2.95
CA SER A 208 -0.45 -22.00 -2.31
C SER A 208 -1.16 -23.00 -3.23
N GLU A 209 -2.20 -22.55 -3.94
CA GLU A 209 -2.88 -23.35 -4.96
C GLU A 209 -1.93 -23.69 -6.13
N LEU A 210 -1.16 -22.72 -6.64
CA LEU A 210 -0.14 -22.96 -7.66
C LEU A 210 0.88 -24.00 -7.19
N ALA A 211 1.40 -23.85 -5.96
CA ALA A 211 2.40 -24.75 -5.38
C ALA A 211 1.88 -26.19 -5.20
N SER A 212 0.57 -26.39 -5.04
CA SER A 212 -0.05 -27.72 -5.00
C SER A 212 -0.09 -28.42 -6.35
N GLN A 213 -0.06 -27.67 -7.44
CA GLN A 213 -0.15 -28.16 -8.82
C GLN A 213 1.23 -28.30 -9.49
N TYR A 214 2.16 -27.38 -9.14
CA TYR A 214 3.49 -27.28 -9.75
C TYR A 214 4.55 -27.09 -8.68
N PRO A 215 5.70 -27.78 -8.74
CA PRO A 215 6.86 -27.46 -7.92
C PRO A 215 7.34 -26.03 -8.24
N ILE A 216 7.38 -25.16 -7.24
CA ILE A 216 7.83 -23.77 -7.37
C ILE A 216 9.09 -23.51 -6.55
N ARG A 217 9.84 -22.47 -6.95
CA ARG A 217 11.01 -21.94 -6.23
C ARG A 217 10.87 -20.44 -6.07
N TRP A 218 11.08 -19.95 -4.86
CA TRP A 218 11.32 -18.54 -4.60
C TRP A 218 12.77 -18.24 -4.93
N LEU A 219 13.03 -17.20 -5.74
CA LEU A 219 14.38 -16.74 -5.99
C LEU A 219 14.89 -16.05 -4.72
N ASP A 220 15.98 -16.56 -4.15
CA ASP A 220 16.54 -16.05 -2.92
C ASP A 220 17.28 -14.71 -3.16
N LEU A 221 17.00 -13.71 -2.33
CA LEU A 221 17.61 -12.38 -2.35
C LEU A 221 18.45 -12.13 -1.10
N GLY A 222 18.85 -13.21 -0.40
CA GLY A 222 19.72 -13.16 0.75
C GLY A 222 21.20 -12.98 0.39
N GLY A 223 21.99 -12.48 1.34
CA GLY A 223 23.45 -12.37 1.18
C GLY A 223 23.91 -11.31 0.20
N GLY A 224 23.03 -10.40 -0.22
CA GLY A 224 23.38 -9.30 -1.13
C GLY A 224 24.39 -8.33 -0.55
N THR A 225 25.24 -7.77 -1.41
CA THR A 225 26.18 -6.71 -1.05
C THR A 225 25.47 -5.38 -0.77
N PRO A 226 26.09 -4.44 -0.05
CA PRO A 226 25.54 -3.09 0.13
C PRO A 226 25.17 -2.40 -1.20
N ALA A 227 25.95 -2.60 -2.26
CA ALA A 227 25.68 -2.03 -3.57
C ALA A 227 24.39 -2.60 -4.21
N GLN A 228 24.14 -3.91 -4.06
CA GLN A 228 22.92 -4.56 -4.54
C GLN A 228 21.68 -4.03 -3.80
N TYR A 229 21.76 -3.84 -2.49
CA TYR A 229 20.65 -3.28 -1.71
C TYR A 229 20.50 -1.75 -1.84
N ALA A 230 21.53 -1.03 -2.29
CA ALA A 230 21.44 0.42 -2.52
C ALA A 230 20.36 0.77 -3.57
N THR A 231 20.23 -0.04 -4.61
CA THR A 231 19.18 0.12 -5.63
C THR A 231 17.76 -0.09 -5.06
N TRP A 232 17.62 -0.92 -4.01
CA TRP A 232 16.33 -1.08 -3.33
C TRP A 232 15.95 0.20 -2.59
N LYS A 233 16.90 0.84 -1.90
CA LYS A 233 16.66 2.12 -1.22
C LYS A 233 16.22 3.21 -2.19
N GLU A 234 16.77 3.23 -3.39
CA GLU A 234 16.41 4.22 -4.42
C GLU A 234 15.05 3.95 -5.04
N LEU A 235 14.78 2.71 -5.45
CA LEU A 235 13.57 2.33 -6.20
C LEU A 235 12.39 1.98 -5.29
N ALA A 236 12.65 1.49 -4.09
CA ALA A 236 11.63 1.00 -3.15
C ALA A 236 12.08 1.21 -1.68
N PRO A 237 12.15 2.47 -1.19
CA PRO A 237 12.73 2.80 0.11
C PRO A 237 12.00 2.20 1.32
N MET A 238 10.81 1.65 1.13
CA MET A 238 10.01 0.97 2.15
C MET A 238 10.41 -0.50 2.34
N VAL A 239 11.26 -1.06 1.48
CA VAL A 239 11.62 -2.48 1.44
C VAL A 239 12.88 -2.74 2.26
N LYS A 240 12.95 -3.89 2.90
CA LYS A 240 14.17 -4.48 3.48
C LYS A 240 14.26 -5.98 3.14
N PRO A 241 15.44 -6.61 3.18
CA PRO A 241 15.54 -8.06 3.13
C PRO A 241 14.82 -8.68 4.32
N GLY A 242 14.05 -9.73 4.09
CA GLY A 242 13.32 -10.44 5.15
C GLY A 242 13.27 -11.93 4.89
N GLU A 243 13.73 -12.72 5.86
CA GLU A 243 13.64 -14.17 5.84
C GLU A 243 12.20 -14.62 6.08
N PHE A 244 11.81 -15.70 5.44
CA PHE A 244 10.55 -16.40 5.67
C PHE A 244 10.72 -17.91 5.55
N SER A 245 9.94 -18.66 6.35
CA SER A 245 9.95 -20.12 6.44
C SER A 245 8.60 -20.77 6.16
N LYS A 246 7.55 -19.95 5.99
CA LYS A 246 6.17 -20.43 5.75
C LYS A 246 5.66 -20.07 4.35
N GLY A 247 6.56 -19.84 3.39
CA GLY A 247 6.18 -19.56 2.00
C GLY A 247 5.59 -20.80 1.32
N ALA A 248 4.64 -20.57 0.41
CA ALA A 248 4.09 -21.63 -0.41
C ALA A 248 5.22 -22.37 -1.17
N GLY A 249 5.16 -23.70 -1.22
CA GLY A 249 6.15 -24.54 -1.89
C GLY A 249 7.48 -24.72 -1.17
N LEU A 250 7.73 -24.10 0.01
CA LEU A 250 8.88 -24.36 0.86
C LEU A 250 8.67 -25.69 1.63
N ALA A 251 9.72 -26.49 1.71
CA ALA A 251 9.73 -27.68 2.54
C ALA A 251 9.85 -27.29 4.04
N LYS A 252 9.51 -28.22 4.93
CA LYS A 252 9.67 -27.99 6.37
C LYS A 252 11.14 -27.73 6.72
N GLY A 253 11.42 -26.58 7.32
CA GLY A 253 12.77 -26.14 7.69
C GLY A 253 13.53 -25.41 6.58
N GLU A 254 12.96 -25.30 5.40
CA GLU A 254 13.51 -24.47 4.32
C GLU A 254 13.15 -22.99 4.58
N THR A 255 14.11 -22.11 4.32
CA THR A 255 13.92 -20.65 4.38
C THR A 255 14.37 -20.00 3.09
N ALA A 256 13.89 -18.83 2.80
CA ALA A 256 14.37 -17.95 1.74
C ALA A 256 14.29 -16.50 2.19
N VAL A 257 15.10 -15.63 1.59
CA VAL A 257 15.06 -14.18 1.81
C VAL A 257 14.44 -13.51 0.59
N ASN A 258 13.46 -12.66 0.84
CA ASN A 258 12.86 -11.82 -0.21
C ASN A 258 12.61 -10.41 0.32
N MET A 259 11.84 -9.61 -0.40
CA MET A 259 11.47 -8.27 0.05
C MET A 259 10.46 -8.35 1.20
N GLN A 260 10.82 -7.76 2.34
CA GLN A 260 9.91 -7.55 3.45
C GLN A 260 9.50 -6.08 3.50
N TYR A 261 8.21 -5.83 3.50
CA TYR A 261 7.62 -4.50 3.65
C TYR A 261 6.17 -4.63 4.13
N THR A 262 5.58 -3.52 4.52
CA THR A 262 4.16 -3.50 4.89
C THR A 262 3.28 -3.21 3.68
N ILE A 263 2.10 -3.81 3.66
CA ILE A 263 0.94 -3.30 2.92
C ILE A 263 0.03 -2.70 3.98
N PRO A 264 0.18 -1.40 4.25
CA PRO A 264 -0.44 -0.78 5.41
C PRO A 264 -1.92 -0.49 5.20
N VAL A 265 -2.63 -0.33 6.31
CA VAL A 265 -3.85 0.46 6.35
C VAL A 265 -3.42 1.93 6.46
N VAL A 266 -3.86 2.75 5.52
CA VAL A 266 -3.60 4.20 5.50
C VAL A 266 -4.89 4.99 5.56
N ALA A 267 -4.79 6.21 6.06
CA ALA A 267 -5.85 7.21 6.08
C ALA A 267 -5.33 8.54 5.51
N ARG A 268 -6.21 9.48 5.23
CA ARG A 268 -5.85 10.87 5.00
C ARG A 268 -5.40 11.50 6.33
N ALA A 269 -4.56 12.51 6.26
CA ALA A 269 -4.05 13.22 7.45
C ALA A 269 -5.16 13.91 8.26
N ASP A 270 -6.24 14.33 7.59
CA ASP A 270 -7.38 15.00 8.20
C ASP A 270 -8.42 14.04 8.81
N ARG A 271 -8.13 12.74 8.87
CA ARG A 271 -9.02 11.79 9.54
C ARG A 271 -9.10 12.11 11.04
N PRO A 272 -10.31 12.19 11.65
CA PRO A 272 -10.42 12.55 13.05
C PRO A 272 -9.63 11.60 13.97
N HIS A 273 -8.87 12.19 14.90
CA HIS A 273 -8.04 11.47 15.86
C HIS A 273 -8.82 10.36 16.60
N GLU A 274 -9.98 10.69 17.14
CA GLU A 274 -10.82 9.76 17.91
C GLU A 274 -11.28 8.54 17.09
N GLU A 275 -11.54 8.74 15.80
CA GLU A 275 -11.96 7.64 14.92
C GLU A 275 -10.81 6.67 14.68
N VAL A 276 -9.61 7.19 14.44
CA VAL A 276 -8.41 6.38 14.24
C VAL A 276 -8.00 5.71 15.54
N ALA A 277 -8.03 6.43 16.67
CA ALA A 277 -7.74 5.87 18.00
C ALA A 277 -8.68 4.70 18.34
N SER A 278 -9.99 4.89 18.09
CA SER A 278 -10.99 3.83 18.30
C SER A 278 -10.76 2.63 17.39
N LEU A 279 -10.44 2.85 16.11
CA LEU A 279 -10.15 1.75 15.17
C LEU A 279 -8.91 0.97 15.60
N VAL A 280 -7.81 1.66 15.92
CA VAL A 280 -6.54 1.06 16.37
C VAL A 280 -6.75 0.24 17.66
N ALA A 281 -7.51 0.79 18.61
CA ALA A 281 -7.86 0.08 19.85
C ALA A 281 -8.68 -1.19 19.58
N ASP A 282 -9.65 -1.13 18.66
CA ASP A 282 -10.47 -2.30 18.31
C ASP A 282 -9.63 -3.35 17.56
N MET A 283 -8.73 -2.96 16.67
CA MET A 283 -7.83 -3.89 15.97
C MET A 283 -6.93 -4.65 16.96
N ASP A 284 -6.38 -3.97 17.96
CA ASP A 284 -5.56 -4.59 19.02
C ASP A 284 -6.40 -5.50 19.93
N ARG A 285 -7.55 -4.98 20.39
CA ARG A 285 -8.43 -5.67 21.33
C ARG A 285 -8.96 -6.99 20.78
N TYR A 286 -9.36 -7.00 19.51
CA TYR A 286 -9.99 -8.16 18.87
C TYR A 286 -8.99 -8.98 18.03
N TYR A 287 -7.70 -8.70 18.13
CA TYR A 287 -6.67 -9.50 17.48
C TYR A 287 -6.76 -10.99 17.77
N PRO A 288 -7.01 -11.44 19.01
CA PRO A 288 -7.18 -12.87 19.30
C PRO A 288 -8.30 -13.56 18.51
N ASP A 289 -9.33 -12.82 18.09
CA ASP A 289 -10.47 -13.37 17.37
C ASP A 289 -10.20 -13.58 15.87
N TYR A 290 -9.25 -12.85 15.27
CA TYR A 290 -8.98 -12.96 13.82
C TYR A 290 -7.58 -13.47 13.47
N LYS A 291 -6.63 -13.52 14.38
CA LYS A 291 -5.21 -13.84 14.11
C LYS A 291 -4.96 -15.19 13.42
N ASP A 292 -5.84 -16.15 13.60
CA ASP A 292 -5.71 -17.50 13.08
C ASP A 292 -6.67 -17.79 11.92
N THR A 293 -7.37 -16.78 11.40
CA THR A 293 -8.41 -16.95 10.36
C THR A 293 -7.85 -17.00 8.95
N THR A 294 -6.64 -16.46 8.74
CA THR A 294 -5.91 -16.52 7.48
C THR A 294 -4.42 -16.77 7.74
N PRO A 295 -3.65 -17.22 6.74
CA PRO A 295 -2.21 -17.49 6.91
C PRO A 295 -1.39 -16.32 7.45
N ASP A 296 -1.75 -15.07 7.08
CA ASP A 296 -1.02 -13.85 7.47
C ASP A 296 -1.73 -13.00 8.54
N ALA A 297 -2.95 -13.35 8.98
CA ALA A 297 -3.68 -12.56 9.97
C ALA A 297 -2.93 -12.44 11.31
N HIS A 298 -2.08 -13.42 11.66
CA HIS A 298 -1.22 -13.35 12.85
C HIS A 298 -0.23 -12.19 12.81
N ARG A 299 0.10 -11.66 11.62
CA ARG A 299 1.00 -10.51 11.45
C ARG A 299 0.35 -9.16 11.79
N PHE A 300 -0.96 -9.15 12.04
CA PHE A 300 -1.67 -7.94 12.49
C PHE A 300 -1.55 -7.69 14.01
N GLY A 301 -0.81 -8.51 14.74
CA GLY A 301 -0.54 -8.24 16.15
C GLY A 301 0.17 -6.90 16.36
N ALA A 302 -0.17 -6.20 17.44
CA ALA A 302 0.46 -4.91 17.77
C ALA A 302 1.99 -5.03 17.97
N ASP A 303 2.46 -6.19 18.40
CA ASP A 303 3.89 -6.54 18.51
C ASP A 303 4.57 -6.75 17.16
N GLN A 304 3.80 -7.05 16.10
CA GLN A 304 4.30 -7.31 14.77
C GLN A 304 4.36 -6.04 13.88
N ILE A 305 3.74 -4.94 14.28
CA ILE A 305 3.69 -3.69 13.50
C ILE A 305 5.08 -3.30 13.01
N GLN A 306 5.23 -3.16 11.69
CA GLN A 306 6.49 -2.72 11.08
C GLN A 306 6.64 -1.20 11.22
N LEU A 307 7.67 -0.77 11.92
CA LEU A 307 7.95 0.65 12.18
C LEU A 307 9.02 1.22 11.24
N THR A 308 9.82 0.35 10.65
CA THR A 308 10.94 0.74 9.76
C THR A 308 11.03 -0.16 8.54
N PRO A 309 11.42 0.40 7.37
CA PRO A 309 11.69 1.81 7.10
C PRO A 309 10.42 2.67 7.23
N LEU A 310 10.52 3.84 7.87
CA LEU A 310 9.43 4.80 7.98
C LEU A 310 9.55 5.81 6.82
N VAL A 311 8.63 5.73 5.85
CA VAL A 311 8.68 6.50 4.60
C VAL A 311 7.56 7.52 4.43
N ILE A 312 6.47 7.41 5.18
CA ILE A 312 5.46 8.44 5.38
C ILE A 312 5.07 8.51 6.86
N PRO A 313 4.50 9.61 7.36
CA PRO A 313 4.14 9.73 8.77
C PRO A 313 3.08 8.71 9.22
N PHE A 314 3.17 8.28 10.47
CA PHE A 314 2.04 7.65 11.16
C PHE A 314 0.98 8.70 11.54
N HIS A 315 -0.26 8.27 11.67
CA HIS A 315 -1.33 9.07 12.25
C HIS A 315 -1.07 9.28 13.76
N ASP A 316 -1.34 10.48 14.28
CA ASP A 316 -1.03 10.83 15.67
C ASP A 316 -1.64 9.85 16.67
N ALA A 317 -2.89 9.44 16.46
CA ALA A 317 -3.54 8.40 17.27
C ALA A 317 -2.79 7.07 17.28
N MET A 318 -2.12 6.73 16.17
CA MET A 318 -1.28 5.51 16.09
C MET A 318 0.06 5.71 16.80
N VAL A 319 0.66 6.91 16.71
CA VAL A 319 1.87 7.25 17.47
C VAL A 319 1.60 7.09 18.97
N GLU A 320 0.54 7.69 19.49
CA GLU A 320 0.14 7.55 20.89
C GLU A 320 -0.12 6.08 21.31
N PHE A 321 -0.72 5.29 20.41
CA PHE A 321 -0.91 3.85 20.66
C PHE A 321 0.45 3.13 20.78
N LEU A 322 1.39 3.42 19.89
CA LEU A 322 2.74 2.82 19.92
C LEU A 322 3.54 3.27 21.13
N GLU A 323 3.39 4.52 21.57
CA GLU A 323 3.99 5.03 22.82
C GLU A 323 3.46 4.24 24.03
N ARG A 324 2.13 4.09 24.15
CA ARG A 324 1.51 3.29 25.22
C ARG A 324 1.97 1.83 25.21
N LYS A 325 2.30 1.28 24.04
CA LYS A 325 2.87 -0.07 23.88
C LYS A 325 4.40 -0.11 24.11
N GLY A 326 5.05 1.02 24.37
CA GLY A 326 6.51 1.10 24.56
C GLY A 326 7.31 0.82 23.27
N ARG A 327 6.68 1.03 22.10
CA ARG A 327 7.27 0.72 20.78
C ARG A 327 7.65 1.97 19.97
N TRP A 328 7.41 3.15 20.48
CA TRP A 328 7.81 4.41 19.83
C TRP A 328 9.10 4.93 20.43
N SER A 329 10.13 5.16 19.60
CA SER A 329 11.44 5.64 20.03
C SER A 329 11.65 7.10 19.64
N LYS A 330 12.67 7.73 20.25
CA LYS A 330 13.08 9.09 19.88
C LYS A 330 13.51 9.18 18.41
N ASP A 331 14.17 8.17 17.88
CA ASP A 331 14.60 8.17 16.47
C ASP A 331 13.40 8.10 15.53
N LEU A 332 12.38 7.31 15.87
CA LEU A 332 11.12 7.28 15.14
C LEU A 332 10.41 8.63 15.18
N GLN A 333 10.38 9.30 16.35
CA GLN A 333 9.80 10.65 16.46
C GLN A 333 10.57 11.67 15.61
N THR A 334 11.90 11.64 15.66
CA THR A 334 12.73 12.53 14.82
C THR A 334 12.44 12.31 13.32
N ARG A 335 12.27 11.06 12.91
CA ARG A 335 11.92 10.73 11.53
C ARG A 335 10.50 11.15 11.17
N GLN A 336 9.54 10.96 12.10
CA GLN A 336 8.14 11.41 11.97
C GLN A 336 8.07 12.91 11.72
N ASP A 337 8.75 13.71 12.56
CA ASP A 337 8.77 15.16 12.46
C ASP A 337 9.39 15.63 11.14
N ALA A 338 10.48 14.98 10.71
CA ALA A 338 11.11 15.28 9.42
C ALA A 338 10.21 14.95 8.23
N LEU A 339 9.39 13.89 8.31
CA LEU A 339 8.42 13.54 7.27
C LEU A 339 7.25 14.52 7.22
N LEU A 340 6.77 14.99 8.38
CA LEU A 340 5.73 16.03 8.45
C LEU A 340 6.23 17.36 7.86
N GLU A 341 7.46 17.77 8.16
CA GLU A 341 8.07 18.96 7.59
C GLU A 341 8.29 18.80 6.07
N ARG A 342 8.69 17.62 5.62
CA ARG A 342 8.82 17.30 4.19
C ARG A 342 7.49 17.43 3.46
N GLU A 343 6.41 16.87 4.03
CA GLU A 343 5.05 17.01 3.52
C GLU A 343 4.65 18.47 3.37
N ARG A 344 4.83 19.27 4.45
CA ARG A 344 4.50 20.70 4.46
C ARG A 344 5.20 21.43 3.30
N ARG A 345 6.51 21.25 3.14
CA ARG A 345 7.28 21.90 2.07
C ARG A 345 6.86 21.45 0.68
N MET A 346 6.58 20.18 0.48
CA MET A 346 6.08 19.68 -0.79
C MET A 346 4.73 20.30 -1.15
N HIS A 347 3.80 20.37 -0.19
CA HIS A 347 2.49 20.98 -0.40
C HIS A 347 2.56 22.48 -0.69
N GLU A 348 3.48 23.21 -0.05
CA GLU A 348 3.70 24.62 -0.31
C GLU A 348 4.27 24.87 -1.71
N ALA A 349 5.18 24.02 -2.17
CA ALA A 349 5.84 24.18 -3.46
C ALA A 349 4.99 23.68 -4.64
N TRP A 350 4.15 22.66 -4.42
CA TRP A 350 3.45 21.96 -5.49
C TRP A 350 2.62 22.86 -6.43
N PRO A 351 1.80 23.83 -5.94
CA PRO A 351 0.99 24.64 -6.83
C PRO A 351 1.81 25.45 -7.85
N ALA A 352 2.91 26.06 -7.41
CA ALA A 352 3.80 26.80 -8.30
C ALA A 352 4.53 25.86 -9.25
N PHE A 353 5.07 24.76 -8.72
CA PHE A 353 5.73 23.75 -9.56
C PHE A 353 4.80 23.24 -10.65
N TRP A 354 3.56 22.85 -10.32
CA TRP A 354 2.63 22.32 -11.31
C TRP A 354 2.22 23.36 -12.34
N GLN A 355 2.00 24.61 -11.91
CA GLN A 355 1.68 25.70 -12.83
C GLN A 355 2.75 25.91 -13.93
N ASP A 356 4.03 25.76 -13.55
CA ASP A 356 5.16 25.92 -14.45
C ASP A 356 5.37 24.69 -15.40
N HIS A 357 4.79 23.53 -15.03
CA HIS A 357 5.06 22.26 -15.71
C HIS A 357 3.83 21.61 -16.37
N LYS A 358 2.62 22.11 -16.12
CA LYS A 358 1.36 21.50 -16.59
C LYS A 358 1.22 21.41 -18.11
N ASP A 359 1.87 22.31 -18.83
CA ASP A 359 1.80 22.41 -20.29
C ASP A 359 2.97 21.68 -20.99
N GLN A 360 3.79 20.93 -20.26
CA GLN A 360 4.86 20.14 -20.85
C GLN A 360 4.31 18.98 -21.69
N GLU A 361 4.82 18.84 -22.94
CA GLU A 361 4.40 17.79 -23.85
C GLU A 361 4.71 16.37 -23.34
N ASP A 362 5.85 16.20 -22.61
CA ASP A 362 6.23 14.92 -22.02
C ASP A 362 5.99 14.92 -20.49
N PRO A 363 4.99 14.19 -20.01
CA PRO A 363 4.73 14.04 -18.57
C PRO A 363 5.92 13.46 -17.78
N LYS A 364 6.85 12.77 -18.43
CA LYS A 364 8.05 12.22 -17.77
C LYS A 364 9.03 13.32 -17.39
N SER A 365 9.04 14.44 -18.11
CA SER A 365 9.88 15.58 -17.80
C SER A 365 9.48 16.19 -16.46
N ALA A 366 8.21 16.54 -16.28
CA ALA A 366 7.68 17.06 -15.03
C ALA A 366 7.96 16.12 -13.84
N ARG A 367 7.81 14.80 -14.05
CA ARG A 367 8.12 13.80 -13.01
C ARG A 367 9.57 13.84 -12.58
N LYS A 368 10.50 13.89 -13.54
CA LYS A 368 11.92 13.97 -13.27
C LYS A 368 12.25 15.29 -12.55
N GLU A 369 11.75 16.40 -13.04
CA GLU A 369 11.99 17.73 -12.47
C GLU A 369 11.43 17.87 -11.06
N TRP A 370 10.29 17.24 -10.74
CA TRP A 370 9.78 17.17 -9.37
C TRP A 370 10.69 16.40 -8.41
N VAL A 371 11.24 15.28 -8.87
CA VAL A 371 12.22 14.51 -8.08
C VAL A 371 13.50 15.32 -7.88
N ASP A 372 14.00 16.00 -8.91
CA ASP A 372 15.18 16.84 -8.84
C ASP A 372 14.96 18.06 -7.93
N TRP A 373 13.77 18.69 -8.00
CA TRP A 373 13.38 19.76 -7.10
C TRP A 373 13.43 19.31 -5.63
N LYS A 374 12.89 18.14 -5.31
CA LYS A 374 12.90 17.59 -3.96
C LYS A 374 14.33 17.34 -3.46
N LYS A 375 15.19 16.79 -4.30
CA LYS A 375 16.61 16.57 -3.96
C LYS A 375 17.35 17.88 -3.66
N ALA A 376 17.03 18.94 -4.38
CA ALA A 376 17.67 20.25 -4.21
C ALA A 376 17.13 21.07 -3.02
N ASN A 377 15.84 20.89 -2.67
CA ASN A 377 15.17 21.81 -1.74
C ASN A 377 14.72 21.18 -0.42
N LEU A 378 14.68 19.84 -0.34
CA LEU A 378 14.28 19.17 0.90
C LEU A 378 15.50 18.60 1.62
N PRO A 379 15.54 18.71 2.97
CA PRO A 379 16.62 18.09 3.73
C PRO A 379 16.58 16.57 3.61
N GLU A 380 17.74 15.94 3.78
CA GLU A 380 17.82 14.50 3.91
C GLU A 380 17.03 14.03 5.14
N LEU A 381 16.32 12.92 4.96
CA LEU A 381 15.54 12.35 6.04
C LEU A 381 16.47 11.59 7.00
N PRO A 382 16.35 11.79 8.33
CA PRO A 382 17.11 11.05 9.31
C PRO A 382 16.98 9.54 9.14
N GLU A 383 18.07 8.80 9.24
CA GLU A 383 18.00 7.35 9.17
C GLU A 383 17.35 6.76 10.44
N THR A 384 16.67 5.63 10.29
CA THR A 384 16.12 4.87 11.40
C THR A 384 16.75 3.48 11.46
N PRO A 385 16.87 2.85 12.63
CA PRO A 385 17.39 1.50 12.74
C PRO A 385 16.66 0.53 11.79
N GLY A 386 17.43 -0.32 11.07
CA GLY A 386 16.87 -1.28 10.11
C GLY A 386 16.58 -0.72 8.72
N THR A 387 16.89 0.54 8.45
CA THR A 387 16.94 1.09 7.09
C THR A 387 18.14 0.51 6.35
N LEU A 388 18.00 0.19 5.06
CA LEU A 388 19.12 -0.23 4.23
C LEU A 388 20.16 0.89 4.15
N PRO A 389 21.48 0.59 4.24
CA PRO A 389 22.52 1.61 4.15
C PRO A 389 22.42 2.32 2.79
N GLY A 390 22.59 3.64 2.80
CA GLY A 390 22.63 4.45 1.58
C GLY A 390 23.92 4.21 0.79
N ALA A 391 23.91 4.53 -0.50
CA ALA A 391 25.07 4.42 -1.37
C ALA A 391 26.21 5.45 -1.06
N SER A 392 26.02 6.34 -0.11
CA SER A 392 26.94 7.45 0.20
C SER A 392 27.32 7.52 1.68
N SER A 393 28.06 6.54 2.17
CA SER A 393 28.92 6.74 3.33
C SER A 393 30.27 6.05 3.14
N THR A 394 31.00 6.46 2.10
CA THR A 394 32.45 6.36 2.11
C THR A 394 32.99 7.51 2.95
N THR A 395 32.92 7.43 4.26
CA THR A 395 33.90 8.10 5.12
C THR A 395 35.21 7.40 4.88
N ALA A 396 36.09 8.07 4.14
CA ALA A 396 37.48 7.67 4.03
C ALA A 396 38.06 7.52 5.45
N PRO A 397 38.86 6.47 5.74
CA PRO A 397 39.54 6.37 7.00
C PRO A 397 40.47 7.57 7.12
N SER A 398 40.29 8.41 8.13
CA SER A 398 41.24 9.44 8.52
C SER A 398 42.56 8.75 8.86
N GLY A 399 43.52 8.91 7.99
CA GLY A 399 44.89 8.50 8.24
C GLY A 399 45.42 9.19 9.48
N GLY A 400 45.57 8.44 10.56
CA GLY A 400 46.35 8.83 11.70
C GLY A 400 47.82 8.63 11.37
N HIS A 401 48.54 9.72 11.22
CA HIS A 401 49.99 9.72 11.34
C HIS A 401 50.37 9.71 12.83
N ALA A 402 51.09 8.74 13.26
CA ALA A 402 52.17 8.83 14.22
C ALA A 402 53.10 7.62 14.10
#